data_22563374a84dc1c7566d611ddcf4f1ff
#
_entry.id   22563374a84dc1c7566d611ddcf4f1ff
#
_cell.length_a   1.000
_cell.length_b   1.000
_cell.length_c   1.000
_cell.angle_alpha   90.00
_cell.angle_beta   90.00
_cell.angle_gamma   90.00
#
_symmetry.space_group_name_H-M   'P 1'
#
loop_
_entity.id
_entity.type
_entity.pdbx_description
1 polymer ?
#
loop_
_entity_poly.entity_id
_entity_poly.type
_entity_poly.pdbx_seq_one_letter_code
_entity_poly.pdbx_strand_id
1 'polypeptide(L)'
;MPEFGSPFSGLANNRRLTDAELIRAIRFMVAAEYEAIQMYMQLAESTDNKLACDVLTDIANEERVHAGEFLRLLYKLAPDEEKLYTKGIKEVEKEIKNLK
;
A
#
# COMPACT_ATOMS: atom_id res chain seq x y z
N MET A 1 4.24 0.91 -13.48
CA MET A 1 4.51 1.56 -12.21
C MET A 1 3.96 2.98 -12.21
N PRO A 2 3.13 3.36 -11.23
CA PRO A 2 2.72 4.74 -11.14
C PRO A 2 3.95 5.62 -10.92
N GLU A 3 4.05 6.69 -11.63
CA GLU A 3 5.14 7.63 -11.43
C GLU A 3 4.77 8.57 -10.30
N PHE A 4 5.48 8.46 -9.21
CA PHE A 4 5.29 9.35 -8.08
C PHE A 4 6.02 10.66 -8.37
N GLY A 5 5.30 11.74 -8.25
CA GLY A 5 5.78 13.03 -8.67
C GLY A 5 7.12 13.43 -8.08
N SER A 6 7.83 14.23 -8.85
CA SER A 6 9.17 14.72 -8.53
C SER A 6 9.32 15.42 -7.17
N PRO A 7 8.31 16.02 -6.52
CA PRO A 7 8.55 16.68 -5.24
C PRO A 7 9.12 15.77 -4.15
N PHE A 8 8.96 14.44 -4.29
CA PHE A 8 9.41 13.49 -3.28
C PHE A 8 10.66 12.70 -3.71
N SER A 9 11.36 13.16 -4.74
CA SER A 9 12.52 12.43 -5.28
C SER A 9 13.78 12.71 -4.48
N GLY A 10 13.80 12.31 -3.22
CA GLY A 10 14.98 12.39 -2.37
C GLY A 10 15.23 13.74 -1.72
N LEU A 11 14.42 14.74 -1.99
CA LEU A 11 14.56 16.07 -1.41
C LEU A 11 13.30 16.46 -0.65
N ALA A 12 13.48 17.10 0.49
CA ALA A 12 12.36 17.69 1.21
C ALA A 12 11.78 18.86 0.39
N ASN A 13 10.46 19.02 0.48
CA ASN A 13 9.80 20.17 -0.11
C ASN A 13 10.30 21.45 0.54
N ASN A 14 10.38 22.55 -0.21
CA ASN A 14 10.78 23.85 0.31
C ASN A 14 9.66 24.57 1.07
N ARG A 15 8.47 23.99 1.15
CA ARG A 15 7.33 24.43 1.95
C ARG A 15 6.69 23.23 2.62
N ARG A 16 5.89 23.47 3.64
CA ARG A 16 5.11 22.41 4.28
C ARG A 16 3.94 22.02 3.39
N LEU A 17 3.61 20.72 3.42
CA LEU A 17 2.45 20.24 2.68
C LEU A 17 1.18 20.66 3.37
N THR A 18 0.12 20.88 2.58
CA THR A 18 -1.23 21.00 3.12
C THR A 18 -1.73 19.61 3.56
N ASP A 19 -2.79 19.57 4.35
CA ASP A 19 -3.38 18.29 4.76
C ASP A 19 -3.84 17.47 3.56
N ALA A 20 -4.43 18.11 2.55
CA ALA A 20 -4.86 17.44 1.34
C ALA A 20 -3.68 16.83 0.57
N GLU A 21 -2.57 17.52 0.51
CA GLU A 21 -1.35 17.03 -0.13
C GLU A 21 -0.76 15.84 0.64
N LEU A 22 -0.75 15.91 1.97
CA LEU A 22 -0.27 14.83 2.81
C LEU A 22 -1.11 13.56 2.59
N ILE A 23 -2.43 13.68 2.57
CA ILE A 23 -3.34 12.55 2.30
C ILE A 23 -3.01 11.90 0.96
N ARG A 24 -2.82 12.71 -0.09
CA ARG A 24 -2.46 12.18 -1.40
C ARG A 24 -1.11 11.48 -1.38
N ALA A 25 -0.14 12.02 -0.66
CA ALA A 25 1.18 11.40 -0.52
C ALA A 25 1.09 10.05 0.19
N ILE A 26 0.28 9.94 1.23
CA ILE A 26 0.09 8.67 1.95
C ILE A 26 -0.56 7.61 1.05
N ARG A 27 -1.51 8.00 0.19
CA ARG A 27 -2.06 7.06 -0.79
C ARG A 27 -0.98 6.50 -1.72
N PHE A 28 -0.04 7.34 -2.14
CA PHE A 28 1.11 6.88 -2.94
C PHE A 28 1.99 5.92 -2.16
N MET A 29 2.16 6.13 -0.86
CA MET A 29 2.93 5.20 -0.03
C MET A 29 2.27 3.83 0.06
N VAL A 30 0.95 3.77 0.18
CA VAL A 30 0.21 2.51 0.15
C VAL A 30 0.43 1.81 -1.19
N ALA A 31 0.31 2.54 -2.29
CA ALA A 31 0.53 1.99 -3.63
C ALA A 31 1.96 1.46 -3.79
N ALA A 32 2.95 2.18 -3.26
CA ALA A 32 4.35 1.76 -3.30
C ALA A 32 4.58 0.46 -2.54
N GLU A 33 3.93 0.28 -1.39
CA GLU A 33 4.04 -0.96 -0.63
C GLU A 33 3.43 -2.15 -1.39
N TYR A 34 2.29 -1.96 -2.01
CA TYR A 34 1.67 -3.01 -2.83
C TYR A 34 2.57 -3.43 -3.99
N GLU A 35 3.16 -2.46 -4.65
CA GLU A 35 4.08 -2.73 -5.76
C GLU A 35 5.31 -3.49 -5.29
N ALA A 36 5.88 -3.09 -4.15
CA ALA A 36 7.03 -3.76 -3.56
C ALA A 36 6.72 -5.23 -3.23
N ILE A 37 5.56 -5.50 -2.63
CA ILE A 37 5.11 -6.86 -2.36
C ILE A 37 5.10 -7.70 -3.63
N GLN A 38 4.51 -7.17 -4.70
CA GLN A 38 4.41 -7.88 -5.98
C GLN A 38 5.80 -8.19 -6.56
N MET A 39 6.69 -7.22 -6.54
CA MET A 39 8.05 -7.39 -7.05
C MET A 39 8.83 -8.46 -6.29
N TYR A 40 8.79 -8.41 -4.96
CA TYR A 40 9.53 -9.35 -4.13
C TYR A 40 9.01 -10.77 -4.26
N MET A 41 7.68 -10.95 -4.30
CA MET A 41 7.08 -12.27 -4.46
C MET A 41 7.34 -12.84 -5.85
N GLN A 42 7.26 -12.01 -6.89
CA GLN A 42 7.58 -12.44 -8.25
C GLN A 42 9.00 -12.95 -8.35
N LEU A 43 9.95 -12.22 -7.74
CA LEU A 43 11.35 -12.63 -7.76
C LEU A 43 11.57 -13.92 -6.94
N ALA A 44 10.94 -14.02 -5.77
CA ALA A 44 11.04 -15.21 -4.93
C ALA A 44 10.54 -16.46 -5.66
N GLU A 45 9.48 -16.32 -6.45
CA GLU A 45 8.90 -17.43 -7.23
C GLU A 45 9.71 -17.75 -8.48
N SER A 46 10.67 -16.90 -8.84
CA SER A 46 11.46 -17.04 -10.07
C SER A 46 12.87 -17.59 -9.82
N THR A 47 13.21 -17.96 -8.60
CA THR A 47 14.54 -18.45 -8.26
C THR A 47 14.45 -19.74 -7.45
N ASP A 48 15.42 -20.65 -7.68
CA ASP A 48 15.58 -21.86 -6.88
C ASP A 48 16.52 -21.64 -5.69
N ASN A 49 17.10 -20.46 -5.55
CA ASN A 49 17.99 -20.15 -4.43
C ASN A 49 17.17 -20.01 -3.16
N LYS A 50 17.30 -20.99 -2.26
CA LYS A 50 16.48 -21.05 -1.06
C LYS A 50 16.66 -19.83 -0.15
N LEU A 51 17.89 -19.37 0.02
CA LEU A 51 18.16 -18.19 0.85
C LEU A 51 17.47 -16.96 0.27
N ALA A 52 17.56 -16.75 -1.04
CA ALA A 52 16.90 -15.65 -1.71
C ALA A 52 15.37 -15.73 -1.56
N CYS A 53 14.79 -16.91 -1.74
CA CYS A 53 13.35 -17.12 -1.54
C CYS A 53 12.92 -16.73 -0.12
N ASP A 54 13.66 -17.19 0.88
CA ASP A 54 13.32 -16.93 2.27
C ASP A 54 13.42 -15.45 2.63
N VAL A 55 14.50 -14.80 2.19
CA VAL A 55 14.70 -13.37 2.46
C VAL A 55 13.63 -12.52 1.75
N LEU A 56 13.37 -12.80 0.48
CA LEU A 56 12.39 -12.04 -0.30
C LEU A 56 10.97 -12.21 0.26
N THR A 57 10.62 -13.42 0.66
CA THR A 57 9.30 -13.70 1.25
C THR A 57 9.15 -12.96 2.58
N ASP A 58 10.19 -12.95 3.40
CA ASP A 58 10.18 -12.23 4.67
C ASP A 58 9.99 -10.73 4.44
N ILE A 59 10.76 -10.15 3.52
CA ILE A 59 10.63 -8.73 3.18
C ILE A 59 9.24 -8.41 2.65
N ALA A 60 8.69 -9.26 1.76
CA ALA A 60 7.33 -9.05 1.24
C ALA A 60 6.29 -9.03 2.36
N ASN A 61 6.43 -9.89 3.36
CA ASN A 61 5.53 -9.90 4.50
C ASN A 61 5.68 -8.65 5.37
N GLU A 62 6.90 -8.14 5.52
CA GLU A 62 7.13 -6.86 6.22
C GLU A 62 6.44 -5.69 5.48
N GLU A 63 6.46 -5.71 4.15
CA GLU A 63 5.77 -4.68 3.35
C GLU A 63 4.26 -4.72 3.55
N ARG A 64 3.68 -5.91 3.80
CA ARG A 64 2.26 -6.01 4.16
C ARG A 64 1.96 -5.34 5.49
N VAL A 65 2.86 -5.47 6.45
CA VAL A 65 2.74 -4.77 7.73
C VAL A 65 2.79 -3.25 7.51
N HIS A 66 3.74 -2.79 6.70
CA HIS A 66 3.87 -1.37 6.37
C HIS A 66 2.61 -0.83 5.67
N ALA A 67 2.03 -1.60 4.75
CA ALA A 67 0.80 -1.19 4.08
C ALA A 67 -0.33 -0.96 5.10
N GLY A 68 -0.46 -1.85 6.08
CA GLY A 68 -1.43 -1.68 7.17
C GLY A 68 -1.17 -0.43 8.01
N GLU A 69 0.09 -0.14 8.29
CA GLU A 69 0.46 1.05 9.04
C GLU A 69 0.09 2.33 8.26
N PHE A 70 0.40 2.39 6.98
CA PHE A 70 0.01 3.52 6.14
C PHE A 70 -1.50 3.66 6.02
N LEU A 71 -2.23 2.56 5.90
CA LEU A 71 -3.70 2.60 5.83
C LEU A 71 -4.30 3.15 7.12
N ARG A 72 -3.78 2.76 8.27
CA ARG A 72 -4.25 3.30 9.55
C ARG A 72 -3.99 4.80 9.66
N LEU A 73 -2.81 5.24 9.24
CA LEU A 73 -2.48 6.66 9.18
C LEU A 73 -3.43 7.40 8.24
N LEU A 74 -3.67 6.84 7.05
CA LEU A 74 -4.59 7.41 6.06
C LEU A 74 -5.99 7.59 6.65
N TYR A 75 -6.50 6.58 7.34
CA TYR A 75 -7.82 6.63 7.96
C TYR A 75 -7.91 7.70 9.04
N LYS A 76 -6.84 7.94 9.78
CA LYS A 76 -6.79 9.00 10.78
C LYS A 76 -6.82 10.38 10.13
N LEU A 77 -6.06 10.56 9.04
CA LEU A 77 -5.97 11.82 8.32
C LEU A 77 -7.21 12.10 7.47
N ALA A 78 -7.85 11.05 6.95
CA ALA A 78 -8.99 11.13 6.06
C ALA A 78 -10.08 10.14 6.50
N PRO A 79 -10.87 10.45 7.55
CA PRO A 79 -11.88 9.51 8.07
C PRO A 79 -12.90 9.05 7.02
N ASP A 80 -13.14 9.84 5.99
CA ASP A 80 -14.05 9.46 4.90
C ASP A 80 -13.51 8.28 4.08
N GLU A 81 -12.20 8.12 4.01
CA GLU A 81 -11.59 6.97 3.31
C GLU A 81 -12.06 5.65 3.93
N GLU A 82 -11.97 5.54 5.25
CA GLU A 82 -12.39 4.33 5.95
C GLU A 82 -13.88 4.05 5.72
N LYS A 83 -14.72 5.06 5.81
CA LYS A 83 -16.16 4.92 5.60
C LYS A 83 -16.49 4.44 4.20
N LEU A 84 -15.85 5.02 3.21
CA LEU A 84 -16.09 4.66 1.80
C LEU A 84 -15.56 3.27 1.49
N TYR A 85 -14.40 2.92 2.01
CA TYR A 85 -13.84 1.56 1.85
C TYR A 85 -14.73 0.53 2.53
N THR A 86 -15.23 0.82 3.72
CA THR A 86 -16.16 -0.06 4.44
C THR A 86 -17.45 -0.26 3.63
N LYS A 87 -17.97 0.79 3.02
CA LYS A 87 -19.15 0.69 2.14
C LYS A 87 -18.88 -0.27 0.98
N GLY A 88 -17.73 -0.13 0.32
CA GLY A 88 -17.33 -1.02 -0.77
C GLY A 88 -17.19 -2.47 -0.31
N ILE A 89 -16.57 -2.68 0.84
CA ILE A 89 -16.41 -4.01 1.44
C ILE A 89 -17.77 -4.65 1.68
N LYS A 90 -18.73 -3.92 2.22
CA LYS A 90 -20.07 -4.42 2.50
C LYS A 90 -20.83 -4.79 1.21
N GLU A 91 -20.61 -4.07 0.13
CA GLU A 91 -21.20 -4.39 -1.17
C GLU A 91 -20.73 -5.75 -1.67
N VAL A 92 -19.43 -6.03 -1.52
CA VAL A 92 -18.85 -7.33 -1.90
C VAL A 92 -19.34 -8.43 -0.96
N GLU A 93 -19.48 -8.14 0.33
CA GLU A 93 -20.01 -9.11 1.28
C GLU A 93 -21.40 -9.62 0.89
N LYS A 94 -22.25 -8.74 0.34
CA LYS A 94 -23.56 -9.15 -0.18
C LYS A 94 -23.43 -10.11 -1.36
N GLU A 95 -22.49 -9.85 -2.26
CA GLU A 95 -22.23 -10.74 -3.39
C GLU A 95 -21.73 -12.10 -2.92
N ILE A 96 -20.85 -12.12 -1.92
CA ILE A 96 -20.33 -13.36 -1.33
C ILE A 96 -21.49 -14.19 -0.74
N LYS A 97 -22.41 -13.57 -0.02
CA LYS A 97 -23.57 -14.25 0.54
C LYS A 97 -24.46 -14.88 -0.53
N ASN A 98 -24.49 -14.29 -1.70
CA ASN A 98 -25.30 -14.79 -2.81
C ASN A 98 -24.62 -15.90 -3.62
N LEU A 99 -23.37 -16.22 -3.32
CA LEU A 99 -22.66 -17.34 -3.92
C LEU A 99 -23.23 -18.66 -3.40
N LYS A 100 -23.34 -19.62 -4.31
CA LYS A 100 -23.83 -20.97 -3.99
C LYS A 100 -22.73 -22.01 -4.08
#